data_e1d7947493e225ec91dbbca3ac2e3d03
#
_entry.id   e1d7947493e225ec91dbbca3ac2e3d03
#
_cell.length_a   1.000
_cell.length_b   1.000
_cell.length_c   1.000
_cell.angle_alpha   90.00
_cell.angle_beta   90.00
_cell.angle_gamma   90.00
#
_symmetry.space_group_name_H-M   'P 1'
#
loop_
_entity.id
_entity.type
_entity.pdbx_description
1 polymer ?
#
loop_
_entity_poly.entity_id
_entity_poly.type
_entity_poly.pdbx_seq_one_letter_code
_entity_poly.pdbx_strand_id
1 'polypeptide(L)'
;MDYKRLPYGIADFTWIQNQNRFLTDKTMFIPKMEEAGDFLYLIRPRRFGKSVFLTMIQAYYDIEKKDSFHTTFKDTWIEKQPTEKQGKYQVLFFDFSKAAAGKDGLEKNFNAYCETVLNGFAEKYAKYYQPSFLEEFKAAKDAAQKLNLINVWANAKSIQLYLIIDEYDNFTNNVLSNEGEAVYHALTHAQGFYRDFFKLFKGMFHRILMMGVSPVTVNDLNSGYNIGTNLSMDPMFNMMLGFSENEVREMVEYYRGVGLIKVPTDQLITDMKPWYDNYCFAKDSLDTDPKMFNSDMVIYYLRNYIRFGKAPEEMIDPNTMTDYAKMKKIIFLDKLQGDRKSVLKEIINQGYIWAELRESFPAEALIDPALFPSLLYYYGMLTIIGKRGRRVKLGIPNENVRRQYYDYVLDEYDSVSKINNNHLADQYDVMALDGDIKPAIEYIAEGYKNCTSLHSSIQAERNLQGFIAAYLNHSGYYYIIQEMELNGGYCDLTMIPDLTRFPEVAHAYLLELKYLKAGDTDEEGMKALEEAKAQLDQYARDARLPQMMSGKPIHKIAIIYKGSELWKVEEC
;
A
#
# COMPACT_ATOMS: atom_id res chain seq x y z
N MET A 1 27.40 4.62 -23.20
CA MET A 1 27.62 3.87 -21.96
C MET A 1 26.50 2.87 -21.83
N ASP A 2 26.82 1.62 -21.76
CA ASP A 2 25.82 0.53 -21.67
C ASP A 2 25.55 0.23 -20.18
N TYR A 3 24.53 0.86 -19.62
CA TYR A 3 24.10 0.62 -18.24
C TYR A 3 22.67 0.08 -18.19
N LYS A 4 22.34 -0.71 -17.17
CA LYS A 4 20.98 -1.24 -16.94
C LYS A 4 20.04 -0.10 -16.57
N ARG A 5 19.05 0.18 -17.41
CA ARG A 5 18.04 1.21 -17.12
C ARG A 5 17.05 0.70 -16.06
N LEU A 6 16.45 1.62 -15.31
CA LEU A 6 15.38 1.28 -14.36
C LEU A 6 14.15 0.70 -15.09
N PRO A 7 13.49 -0.31 -14.51
CA PRO A 7 12.30 -0.94 -15.11
C PRO A 7 10.99 -0.21 -14.78
N TYR A 8 10.98 1.12 -14.80
CA TYR A 8 9.80 1.93 -14.47
C TYR A 8 8.64 1.64 -15.42
N GLY A 9 7.46 1.31 -14.87
CA GLY A 9 6.25 1.00 -15.62
C GLY A 9 6.29 -0.34 -16.38
N ILE A 10 7.26 -1.21 -16.09
CA ILE A 10 7.42 -2.52 -16.73
C ILE A 10 6.99 -3.62 -15.75
N ALA A 11 6.01 -4.43 -16.15
CA ALA A 11 5.46 -5.51 -15.35
C ALA A 11 5.83 -6.92 -15.86
N ASP A 12 6.65 -7.02 -16.92
CA ASP A 12 7.05 -8.30 -17.53
C ASP A 12 8.53 -8.60 -17.28
N PHE A 13 8.78 -9.71 -16.56
CA PHE A 13 10.14 -10.18 -16.22
C PHE A 13 10.99 -10.47 -17.46
N THR A 14 10.43 -11.15 -18.46
CA THR A 14 11.17 -11.51 -19.66
C THR A 14 11.58 -10.25 -20.43
N TRP A 15 10.73 -9.23 -20.45
CA TRP A 15 11.09 -7.97 -21.08
C TRP A 15 12.17 -7.22 -20.31
N ILE A 16 12.11 -7.21 -18.96
CA ILE A 16 13.16 -6.63 -18.10
C ILE A 16 14.52 -7.26 -18.44
N GLN A 17 14.61 -8.57 -18.51
CA GLN A 17 15.84 -9.30 -18.82
C GLN A 17 16.32 -9.06 -20.25
N ASN A 18 15.44 -9.20 -21.26
CA ASN A 18 15.78 -9.02 -22.67
C ASN A 18 16.24 -7.61 -23.01
N GLN A 19 15.74 -6.60 -22.30
CA GLN A 19 16.15 -5.21 -22.47
C GLN A 19 17.29 -4.78 -21.56
N ASN A 20 17.95 -5.74 -20.88
CA ASN A 20 19.04 -5.49 -19.94
C ASN A 20 18.70 -4.37 -18.93
N ARG A 21 17.52 -4.47 -18.29
CA ARG A 21 17.09 -3.55 -17.23
C ARG A 21 17.63 -4.00 -15.88
N PHE A 22 17.66 -3.07 -14.94
CA PHE A 22 18.02 -3.42 -13.56
C PHE A 22 16.93 -4.34 -12.97
N LEU A 23 17.33 -5.49 -12.45
CA LEU A 23 16.45 -6.46 -11.80
C LEU A 23 16.91 -6.68 -10.35
N THR A 24 16.00 -6.52 -9.41
CA THR A 24 16.18 -7.06 -8.05
C THR A 24 15.76 -8.52 -8.08
N ASP A 25 16.70 -9.40 -7.83
CA ASP A 25 16.49 -10.85 -7.95
C ASP A 25 15.62 -11.39 -6.80
N LYS A 26 14.49 -11.98 -7.13
CA LYS A 26 13.57 -12.67 -6.20
C LYS A 26 13.41 -14.15 -6.55
N THR A 27 14.25 -14.68 -7.41
CA THR A 27 14.12 -16.06 -7.90
C THR A 27 14.39 -17.13 -6.83
N MET A 28 15.09 -16.77 -5.72
CA MET A 28 15.28 -17.64 -4.57
C MET A 28 13.99 -18.03 -3.84
N PHE A 29 12.88 -17.35 -4.13
CA PHE A 29 11.57 -17.74 -3.58
C PHE A 29 10.90 -18.86 -4.36
N ILE A 30 11.36 -19.22 -5.56
CA ILE A 30 10.80 -20.31 -6.37
C ILE A 30 10.83 -21.65 -5.61
N PRO A 31 11.99 -22.17 -5.14
CA PRO A 31 12.00 -23.42 -4.39
C PRO A 31 11.22 -23.34 -3.07
N LYS A 32 11.24 -22.21 -2.36
CA LYS A 32 10.43 -22.02 -1.14
C LYS A 32 8.93 -22.15 -1.41
N MET A 33 8.46 -21.63 -2.55
CA MET A 33 7.06 -21.80 -2.98
C MET A 33 6.75 -23.25 -3.34
N GLU A 34 7.70 -23.99 -3.91
CA GLU A 34 7.52 -25.41 -4.19
C GLU A 34 7.37 -26.25 -2.92
N GLU A 35 8.09 -25.87 -1.87
CA GLU A 35 8.01 -26.50 -0.52
C GLU A 35 6.72 -26.12 0.21
N ALA A 36 6.22 -24.88 0.06
CA ALA A 36 5.00 -24.41 0.71
C ALA A 36 3.72 -25.09 0.21
N GLY A 37 3.72 -25.62 -1.01
CA GLY A 37 2.59 -26.37 -1.56
C GLY A 37 2.35 -26.14 -3.04
N ASP A 38 1.28 -26.77 -3.53
CA ASP A 38 0.92 -26.71 -4.95
C ASP A 38 -0.15 -25.66 -5.25
N PHE A 39 -0.96 -25.29 -4.26
CA PHE A 39 -2.04 -24.31 -4.40
C PHE A 39 -1.76 -23.15 -3.46
N LEU A 40 -1.31 -22.01 -4.01
CA LEU A 40 -0.80 -20.88 -3.25
C LEU A 40 -1.57 -19.62 -3.59
N TYR A 41 -1.78 -18.77 -2.60
CA TYR A 41 -2.20 -17.39 -2.84
C TYR A 41 -1.47 -16.40 -1.94
N LEU A 42 -1.28 -15.19 -2.46
CA LEU A 42 -0.61 -14.09 -1.77
C LEU A 42 -1.38 -12.79 -1.93
N ILE A 43 -1.65 -12.15 -0.80
CA ILE A 43 -2.22 -10.82 -0.76
C ILE A 43 -1.11 -9.83 -0.39
N ARG A 44 -0.90 -8.81 -1.23
CA ARG A 44 0.05 -7.72 -1.00
C ARG A 44 -0.51 -6.41 -1.52
N PRO A 45 -0.16 -5.28 -0.92
CA PRO A 45 -0.56 -3.99 -1.44
C PRO A 45 -0.16 -3.80 -2.90
N ARG A 46 -0.76 -2.83 -3.56
CA ARG A 46 -0.38 -2.47 -4.93
C ARG A 46 1.05 -1.95 -4.98
N ARG A 47 1.69 -2.07 -6.16
CA ARG A 47 3.02 -1.51 -6.46
C ARG A 47 4.20 -2.18 -5.74
N PHE A 48 4.03 -3.41 -5.24
CA PHE A 48 5.10 -4.22 -4.64
C PHE A 48 5.76 -5.21 -5.60
N GLY A 49 5.46 -5.16 -6.92
CA GLY A 49 6.08 -6.03 -7.93
C GLY A 49 5.39 -7.37 -8.15
N LYS A 50 4.10 -7.54 -7.78
CA LYS A 50 3.32 -8.78 -7.99
C LYS A 50 3.38 -9.29 -9.43
N SER A 51 3.03 -8.45 -10.39
CA SER A 51 2.96 -8.84 -11.81
C SER A 51 4.32 -9.23 -12.39
N VAL A 52 5.40 -8.53 -12.01
CA VAL A 52 6.78 -8.92 -12.40
C VAL A 52 7.12 -10.30 -11.86
N PHE A 53 6.77 -10.57 -10.60
CA PHE A 53 7.00 -11.86 -9.98
C PHE A 53 6.18 -12.97 -10.67
N LEU A 54 4.90 -12.74 -10.95
CA LEU A 54 4.06 -13.73 -11.64
C LEU A 54 4.53 -14.04 -13.07
N THR A 55 4.98 -13.02 -13.80
CA THR A 55 5.56 -13.25 -15.15
C THR A 55 6.91 -13.95 -15.09
N MET A 56 7.68 -13.77 -14.00
CA MET A 56 8.88 -14.55 -13.71
C MET A 56 8.52 -16.03 -13.48
N ILE A 57 7.50 -16.31 -12.66
CA ILE A 57 7.00 -17.66 -12.40
C ILE A 57 6.50 -18.31 -13.71
N GLN A 58 5.75 -17.56 -14.54
CA GLN A 58 5.33 -18.02 -15.85
C GLN A 58 6.53 -18.42 -16.71
N ALA A 59 7.55 -17.55 -16.82
CA ALA A 59 8.74 -17.81 -17.63
C ALA A 59 9.55 -19.01 -17.13
N TYR A 60 9.55 -19.25 -15.80
CA TYR A 60 10.30 -20.35 -15.19
C TYR A 60 9.67 -21.72 -15.44
N TYR A 61 8.35 -21.84 -15.29
CA TYR A 61 7.67 -23.14 -15.36
C TYR A 61 7.19 -23.52 -16.76
N ASP A 62 7.08 -22.54 -17.68
CA ASP A 62 6.53 -22.76 -19.02
C ASP A 62 7.42 -23.67 -19.87
N ILE A 63 6.84 -24.76 -20.34
CA ILE A 63 7.51 -25.73 -21.19
C ILE A 63 8.05 -25.12 -22.51
N GLU A 64 7.38 -24.07 -23.03
CA GLU A 64 7.81 -23.31 -24.21
C GLU A 64 9.04 -22.43 -23.95
N LYS A 65 9.38 -22.19 -22.70
CA LYS A 65 10.52 -21.38 -22.26
C LYS A 65 11.72 -22.19 -21.79
N LYS A 66 11.61 -23.53 -21.79
CA LYS A 66 12.64 -24.43 -21.29
C LYS A 66 14.00 -24.19 -21.93
N ASP A 67 14.07 -24.08 -23.25
CA ASP A 67 15.32 -23.92 -23.98
C ASP A 67 15.93 -22.51 -23.83
N SER A 68 15.12 -21.51 -23.53
CA SER A 68 15.57 -20.13 -23.27
C SER A 68 15.90 -19.85 -21.81
N PHE A 69 15.85 -20.85 -20.93
CA PHE A 69 16.02 -20.67 -19.48
C PHE A 69 17.28 -19.90 -19.11
N HIS A 70 18.46 -20.38 -19.54
CA HIS A 70 19.74 -19.74 -19.21
C HIS A 70 19.88 -18.31 -19.76
N THR A 71 19.20 -17.99 -20.86
CA THR A 71 19.19 -16.63 -21.40
C THR A 71 18.24 -15.73 -20.60
N THR A 72 17.04 -16.23 -20.30
CA THR A 72 16.00 -15.48 -19.61
C THR A 72 16.31 -15.27 -18.13
N PHE A 73 16.94 -16.24 -17.47
CA PHE A 73 17.29 -16.19 -16.04
C PHE A 73 18.78 -15.91 -15.80
N LYS A 74 19.48 -15.39 -16.81
CA LYS A 74 20.88 -15.04 -16.70
C LYS A 74 21.17 -14.14 -15.50
N ASP A 75 22.23 -14.44 -14.78
CA ASP A 75 22.69 -13.71 -13.59
C ASP A 75 21.72 -13.75 -12.38
N THR A 76 20.71 -14.63 -12.40
CA THR A 76 19.82 -14.81 -11.24
C THR A 76 20.26 -15.97 -10.35
N TRP A 77 19.73 -16.00 -9.12
CA TRP A 77 20.01 -17.09 -8.17
C TRP A 77 19.55 -18.44 -8.70
N ILE A 78 18.34 -18.51 -9.27
CA ILE A 78 17.74 -19.77 -9.76
C ILE A 78 18.45 -20.34 -10.99
N GLU A 79 19.13 -19.52 -11.77
CA GLU A 79 19.91 -20.00 -12.91
C GLU A 79 20.97 -21.02 -12.48
N LYS A 80 21.58 -20.78 -11.30
CA LYS A 80 22.64 -21.64 -10.76
C LYS A 80 22.12 -22.90 -10.08
N GLN A 81 20.87 -22.89 -9.64
CA GLN A 81 20.24 -23.97 -8.87
C GLN A 81 18.78 -24.18 -9.29
N PRO A 82 18.50 -24.52 -10.57
CA PRO A 82 17.15 -24.75 -11.03
C PRO A 82 16.54 -25.97 -10.33
N THR A 83 15.22 -25.90 -10.08
CA THR A 83 14.48 -27.04 -9.55
C THR A 83 14.14 -28.06 -10.64
N GLU A 84 13.78 -29.28 -10.24
CA GLU A 84 13.33 -30.30 -11.18
C GLU A 84 12.08 -29.92 -11.98
N LYS A 85 11.30 -28.93 -11.48
CA LYS A 85 10.05 -28.49 -12.09
C LYS A 85 10.23 -27.39 -13.15
N GLN A 86 11.45 -26.93 -13.40
CA GLN A 86 11.74 -25.93 -14.42
C GLN A 86 11.30 -26.41 -15.83
N GLY A 87 10.51 -25.58 -16.53
CA GLY A 87 10.07 -25.85 -17.90
C GLY A 87 9.22 -27.13 -18.05
N LYS A 88 8.40 -27.48 -17.07
CA LYS A 88 7.60 -28.74 -17.06
C LYS A 88 6.11 -28.55 -17.28
N TYR A 89 5.61 -27.31 -17.28
CA TYR A 89 4.18 -27.03 -17.25
C TYR A 89 3.72 -26.32 -18.52
N GLN A 90 2.49 -26.57 -18.95
CA GLN A 90 1.76 -25.59 -19.74
C GLN A 90 1.13 -24.58 -18.78
N VAL A 91 1.45 -23.29 -18.96
CA VAL A 91 1.06 -22.23 -18.03
C VAL A 91 -0.10 -21.43 -18.58
N LEU A 92 -1.24 -21.47 -17.90
CA LEU A 92 -2.38 -20.59 -18.14
C LEU A 92 -2.29 -19.38 -17.24
N PHE A 93 -2.29 -18.17 -17.82
CA PHE A 93 -2.13 -16.91 -17.09
C PHE A 93 -3.36 -16.02 -17.31
N PHE A 94 -4.09 -15.73 -16.24
CA PHE A 94 -5.15 -14.72 -16.22
C PHE A 94 -4.68 -13.45 -15.51
N ASP A 95 -5.01 -12.29 -16.07
CA ASP A 95 -4.88 -10.97 -15.45
C ASP A 95 -6.29 -10.36 -15.38
N PHE A 96 -6.94 -10.51 -14.25
CA PHE A 96 -8.33 -10.06 -14.10
C PHE A 96 -8.50 -8.54 -13.99
N SER A 97 -7.41 -7.77 -14.01
CA SER A 97 -7.51 -6.33 -14.21
C SER A 97 -8.05 -5.96 -15.59
N LYS A 98 -7.89 -6.88 -16.55
CA LYS A 98 -8.34 -6.71 -17.95
C LYS A 98 -9.78 -7.18 -18.20
N ALA A 99 -10.39 -7.85 -17.23
CA ALA A 99 -11.79 -8.23 -17.32
C ALA A 99 -12.68 -6.99 -17.12
N ALA A 100 -13.43 -6.61 -18.14
CA ALA A 100 -14.28 -5.42 -18.09
C ALA A 100 -15.46 -5.61 -17.12
N ALA A 101 -15.64 -4.67 -16.18
CA ALA A 101 -16.81 -4.57 -15.33
C ALA A 101 -17.74 -3.47 -15.89
N GLY A 102 -18.87 -3.85 -16.47
CA GLY A 102 -19.87 -2.92 -17.00
C GLY A 102 -21.27 -3.38 -16.61
N LYS A 103 -22.23 -2.43 -16.44
CA LYS A 103 -23.57 -2.68 -15.91
C LYS A 103 -24.34 -3.78 -16.63
N ASP A 104 -24.27 -3.79 -17.96
CA ASP A 104 -25.03 -4.71 -18.80
C ASP A 104 -24.10 -5.82 -19.35
N GLY A 105 -24.04 -6.96 -18.66
CA GLY A 105 -23.33 -8.13 -19.15
C GLY A 105 -22.00 -8.45 -18.49
N LEU A 106 -21.91 -8.28 -17.16
CA LEU A 106 -20.73 -8.64 -16.36
C LEU A 106 -20.21 -10.05 -16.69
N GLU A 107 -21.10 -11.04 -16.70
CA GLU A 107 -20.76 -12.41 -17.04
C GLU A 107 -20.27 -12.55 -18.50
N LYS A 108 -20.95 -11.88 -19.45
CA LYS A 108 -20.56 -11.90 -20.86
C LYS A 108 -19.18 -11.30 -21.07
N ASN A 109 -18.89 -10.17 -20.45
CA ASN A 109 -17.60 -9.50 -20.57
C ASN A 109 -16.48 -10.31 -19.92
N PHE A 110 -16.74 -10.90 -18.75
CA PHE A 110 -15.79 -11.78 -18.08
C PHE A 110 -15.50 -13.03 -18.91
N ASN A 111 -16.53 -13.71 -19.44
CA ASN A 111 -16.39 -14.85 -20.33
C ASN A 111 -15.62 -14.51 -21.60
N ALA A 112 -15.91 -13.39 -22.26
CA ALA A 112 -15.21 -12.95 -23.46
C ALA A 112 -13.70 -12.73 -23.21
N TYR A 113 -13.35 -12.13 -22.06
CA TYR A 113 -11.96 -12.02 -21.65
C TYR A 113 -11.31 -13.40 -21.43
N CYS A 114 -11.96 -14.27 -20.65
CA CYS A 114 -11.46 -15.62 -20.39
C CYS A 114 -11.29 -16.42 -21.69
N GLU A 115 -12.24 -16.34 -22.61
CA GLU A 115 -12.14 -17.01 -23.91
C GLU A 115 -10.95 -16.51 -24.73
N THR A 116 -10.68 -15.21 -24.71
CA THR A 116 -9.52 -14.64 -25.39
C THR A 116 -8.21 -15.23 -24.86
N VAL A 117 -8.07 -15.33 -23.55
CA VAL A 117 -6.88 -15.92 -22.90
C VAL A 117 -6.77 -17.42 -23.22
N LEU A 118 -7.89 -18.14 -23.14
CA LEU A 118 -7.93 -19.57 -23.42
C LEU A 118 -7.62 -19.90 -24.90
N ASN A 119 -8.08 -19.07 -25.83
CA ASN A 119 -7.74 -19.22 -27.25
C ASN A 119 -6.23 -19.04 -27.46
N GLY A 120 -5.61 -18.04 -26.84
CA GLY A 120 -4.15 -17.84 -26.88
C GLY A 120 -3.39 -19.03 -26.29
N PHE A 121 -3.89 -19.62 -25.18
CA PHE A 121 -3.33 -20.84 -24.59
C PHE A 121 -3.40 -22.02 -25.56
N ALA A 122 -4.57 -22.26 -26.15
CA ALA A 122 -4.77 -23.37 -27.06
C ALA A 122 -3.87 -23.29 -28.31
N GLU A 123 -3.73 -22.11 -28.90
CA GLU A 123 -2.84 -21.87 -30.04
C GLU A 123 -1.37 -22.06 -29.68
N LYS A 124 -0.94 -21.50 -28.51
CA LYS A 124 0.44 -21.63 -28.04
C LYS A 124 0.89 -23.06 -27.83
N TYR A 125 0.01 -23.92 -27.31
CA TYR A 125 0.35 -25.29 -26.97
C TYR A 125 -0.21 -26.33 -27.96
N ALA A 126 -0.79 -25.90 -29.08
CA ALA A 126 -1.40 -26.80 -30.10
C ALA A 126 -0.51 -27.96 -30.51
N LYS A 127 0.80 -27.73 -30.62
CA LYS A 127 1.79 -28.75 -31.05
C LYS A 127 1.92 -29.96 -30.11
N TYR A 128 1.47 -29.82 -28.86
CA TYR A 128 1.47 -30.93 -27.88
C TYR A 128 0.24 -31.83 -27.98
N TYR A 129 -0.75 -31.43 -28.77
CA TYR A 129 -2.03 -32.10 -28.91
C TYR A 129 -2.24 -32.63 -30.31
N GLN A 130 -3.29 -33.42 -30.50
CA GLN A 130 -3.69 -33.89 -31.83
C GLN A 130 -4.37 -32.75 -32.62
N PRO A 131 -4.36 -32.78 -33.96
CA PRO A 131 -4.97 -31.73 -34.78
C PRO A 131 -6.44 -31.45 -34.46
N SER A 132 -7.23 -32.46 -34.06
CA SER A 132 -8.63 -32.32 -33.66
C SER A 132 -8.84 -31.45 -32.42
N PHE A 133 -7.81 -31.27 -31.59
CA PHE A 133 -7.90 -30.42 -30.40
C PHE A 133 -8.36 -28.99 -30.71
N LEU A 134 -7.75 -28.34 -31.71
CA LEU A 134 -8.11 -26.96 -32.06
C LEU A 134 -9.51 -26.87 -32.70
N GLU A 135 -9.95 -27.90 -33.41
CA GLU A 135 -11.29 -27.95 -33.98
C GLU A 135 -12.34 -28.06 -32.89
N GLU A 136 -12.17 -29.02 -31.96
CA GLU A 136 -13.04 -29.20 -30.81
C GLU A 136 -13.06 -27.95 -29.92
N PHE A 137 -11.87 -27.31 -29.69
CA PHE A 137 -11.72 -26.13 -28.87
C PHE A 137 -12.45 -24.91 -29.46
N LYS A 138 -12.40 -24.72 -30.78
CA LYS A 138 -13.13 -23.67 -31.50
C LYS A 138 -14.65 -23.90 -31.49
N ALA A 139 -15.10 -25.13 -31.42
CA ALA A 139 -16.52 -25.50 -31.33
C ALA A 139 -17.10 -25.32 -29.92
N ALA A 140 -16.26 -25.18 -28.89
CA ALA A 140 -16.70 -24.94 -27.50
C ALA A 140 -17.41 -23.59 -27.34
N LYS A 141 -18.55 -23.61 -26.62
CA LYS A 141 -19.50 -22.48 -26.54
C LYS A 141 -19.07 -21.35 -25.61
N ASP A 142 -18.29 -21.67 -24.60
CA ASP A 142 -17.94 -20.72 -23.52
C ASP A 142 -16.58 -21.07 -22.87
N ALA A 143 -16.11 -20.21 -21.98
CA ALA A 143 -14.86 -20.38 -21.28
C ALA A 143 -14.82 -21.66 -20.42
N ALA A 144 -15.93 -22.07 -19.81
CA ALA A 144 -16.00 -23.27 -18.98
C ALA A 144 -15.79 -24.54 -19.81
N GLN A 145 -16.43 -24.65 -21.00
CA GLN A 145 -16.22 -25.76 -21.90
C GLN A 145 -14.79 -25.81 -22.44
N LYS A 146 -14.22 -24.65 -22.77
CA LYS A 146 -12.81 -24.54 -23.20
C LYS A 146 -11.84 -25.03 -22.12
N LEU A 147 -12.04 -24.65 -20.87
CA LEU A 147 -11.26 -25.15 -19.74
C LEU A 147 -11.37 -26.67 -19.60
N ASN A 148 -12.58 -27.21 -19.65
CA ASN A 148 -12.80 -28.66 -19.57
C ASN A 148 -12.09 -29.41 -20.70
N LEU A 149 -12.10 -28.89 -21.93
CA LEU A 149 -11.36 -29.48 -23.03
C LEU A 149 -9.85 -29.48 -22.80
N ILE A 150 -9.29 -28.36 -22.31
CA ILE A 150 -7.86 -28.31 -21.94
C ILE A 150 -7.54 -29.39 -20.91
N ASN A 151 -8.38 -29.58 -19.89
CA ASN A 151 -8.17 -30.58 -18.86
C ASN A 151 -8.20 -32.02 -19.45
N VAL A 152 -9.21 -32.33 -20.26
CA VAL A 152 -9.35 -33.65 -20.89
C VAL A 152 -8.12 -33.99 -21.77
N TRP A 153 -7.73 -33.05 -22.63
CA TRP A 153 -6.61 -33.24 -23.53
C TRP A 153 -5.25 -33.29 -22.82
N ALA A 154 -5.05 -32.44 -21.78
CA ALA A 154 -3.83 -32.45 -20.98
C ALA A 154 -3.67 -33.76 -20.21
N ASN A 155 -4.75 -34.25 -19.59
CA ASN A 155 -4.75 -35.54 -18.90
C ASN A 155 -4.46 -36.70 -19.86
N ALA A 156 -5.07 -36.73 -21.04
CA ALA A 156 -4.84 -37.76 -22.05
C ALA A 156 -3.37 -37.81 -22.53
N LYS A 157 -2.63 -36.74 -22.41
CA LYS A 157 -1.20 -36.60 -22.76
C LYS A 157 -0.26 -36.58 -21.59
N SER A 158 -0.75 -36.73 -20.35
CA SER A 158 0.04 -36.60 -19.12
C SER A 158 0.78 -35.25 -19.03
N ILE A 159 0.18 -34.17 -19.54
CA ILE A 159 0.72 -32.82 -19.51
C ILE A 159 0.33 -32.18 -18.20
N GLN A 160 1.31 -31.57 -17.52
CA GLN A 160 1.08 -30.83 -16.27
C GLN A 160 0.65 -29.40 -16.57
N LEU A 161 -0.41 -28.93 -15.89
CA LEU A 161 -0.97 -27.60 -16.01
C LEU A 161 -0.65 -26.77 -14.78
N TYR A 162 -0.24 -25.52 -14.99
CA TYR A 162 -0.04 -24.50 -13.95
C TYR A 162 -0.94 -23.29 -14.22
N LEU A 163 -1.76 -22.93 -13.26
CA LEU A 163 -2.61 -21.73 -13.32
C LEU A 163 -1.98 -20.58 -12.55
N ILE A 164 -1.83 -19.44 -13.20
CA ILE A 164 -1.41 -18.18 -12.60
C ILE A 164 -2.55 -17.17 -12.75
N ILE A 165 -2.91 -16.50 -11.65
CA ILE A 165 -3.91 -15.42 -11.67
C ILE A 165 -3.33 -14.18 -11.02
N ASP A 166 -3.22 -13.11 -11.81
CA ASP A 166 -2.92 -11.77 -11.32
C ASP A 166 -4.22 -11.01 -11.07
N GLU A 167 -4.24 -10.21 -10.00
CA GLU A 167 -5.37 -9.37 -9.59
C GLU A 167 -6.71 -10.13 -9.54
N TYR A 168 -6.70 -11.33 -8.92
CA TYR A 168 -7.90 -12.19 -8.79
C TYR A 168 -9.11 -11.48 -8.21
N ASP A 169 -8.91 -10.41 -7.45
CA ASP A 169 -9.93 -9.62 -6.77
C ASP A 169 -10.32 -8.33 -7.52
N ASN A 170 -9.63 -7.95 -8.58
CA ASN A 170 -9.86 -6.66 -9.25
C ASN A 170 -11.26 -6.57 -9.86
N PHE A 171 -11.70 -7.62 -10.55
CA PHE A 171 -13.02 -7.66 -11.15
C PHE A 171 -14.13 -7.49 -10.10
N THR A 172 -14.07 -8.28 -9.03
CA THR A 172 -15.07 -8.26 -7.94
C THR A 172 -15.00 -6.97 -7.11
N ASN A 173 -13.80 -6.43 -6.86
CA ASN A 173 -13.63 -5.14 -6.18
C ASN A 173 -14.21 -3.98 -7.00
N ASN A 174 -14.07 -4.00 -8.33
CA ASN A 174 -14.69 -3.01 -9.20
C ASN A 174 -16.23 -3.11 -9.16
N VAL A 175 -16.78 -4.33 -9.11
CA VAL A 175 -18.23 -4.53 -8.97
C VAL A 175 -18.70 -4.04 -7.60
N LEU A 176 -18.01 -4.40 -6.51
CA LEU A 176 -18.36 -3.96 -5.16
C LEU A 176 -18.37 -2.43 -5.05
N SER A 177 -17.37 -1.76 -5.62
CA SER A 177 -17.22 -0.29 -5.52
C SER A 177 -18.17 0.50 -6.41
N ASN A 178 -18.59 -0.06 -7.56
CA ASN A 178 -19.39 0.67 -8.55
C ASN A 178 -20.86 0.25 -8.57
N GLU A 179 -21.16 -1.04 -8.36
CA GLU A 179 -22.49 -1.64 -8.45
C GLU A 179 -23.08 -1.98 -7.07
N GLY A 180 -22.24 -2.05 -6.04
CA GLY A 180 -22.63 -2.32 -4.66
C GLY A 180 -22.66 -3.80 -4.28
N GLU A 181 -22.97 -4.02 -2.99
CA GLU A 181 -22.88 -5.32 -2.32
C GLU A 181 -23.82 -6.37 -2.92
N ALA A 182 -25.04 -6.02 -3.27
CA ALA A 182 -26.02 -6.96 -3.82
C ALA A 182 -25.56 -7.59 -5.14
N VAL A 183 -24.96 -6.80 -6.03
CA VAL A 183 -24.41 -7.30 -7.31
C VAL A 183 -23.16 -8.13 -7.06
N TYR A 184 -22.29 -7.70 -6.13
CA TYR A 184 -21.13 -8.48 -5.71
C TYR A 184 -21.52 -9.87 -5.20
N HIS A 185 -22.53 -9.95 -4.33
CA HIS A 185 -23.05 -11.24 -3.82
C HIS A 185 -23.62 -12.14 -4.91
N ALA A 186 -24.33 -11.55 -5.89
CA ALA A 186 -24.82 -12.32 -7.03
C ALA A 186 -23.70 -12.98 -7.85
N LEU A 187 -22.49 -12.42 -7.82
CA LEU A 187 -21.31 -12.96 -8.52
C LEU A 187 -20.55 -14.03 -7.73
N THR A 188 -20.43 -13.82 -6.40
CA THR A 188 -19.49 -14.57 -5.55
C THR A 188 -20.19 -15.63 -4.69
N HIS A 189 -21.53 -15.57 -4.53
CA HIS A 189 -22.31 -16.50 -3.71
C HIS A 189 -22.92 -17.66 -4.51
N ALA A 190 -23.73 -18.51 -3.88
CA ALA A 190 -24.10 -19.87 -4.20
C ALA A 190 -24.39 -20.24 -5.68
N GLN A 191 -24.72 -19.31 -6.56
CA GLN A 191 -24.97 -19.55 -8.00
C GLN A 191 -24.28 -18.50 -8.88
N GLY A 192 -23.29 -17.77 -8.31
CA GLY A 192 -22.57 -16.73 -9.02
C GLY A 192 -21.59 -17.30 -10.04
N PHE A 193 -21.60 -16.77 -11.26
CA PHE A 193 -20.75 -17.27 -12.35
C PHE A 193 -19.26 -17.16 -12.02
N TYR A 194 -18.84 -16.13 -11.27
CA TYR A 194 -17.45 -15.94 -10.88
C TYR A 194 -16.96 -17.07 -9.97
N ARG A 195 -17.73 -17.40 -8.94
CA ARG A 195 -17.47 -18.52 -8.04
C ARG A 195 -17.49 -19.86 -8.78
N ASP A 196 -18.47 -20.07 -9.66
CA ASP A 196 -18.58 -21.31 -10.44
C ASP A 196 -17.40 -21.49 -11.38
N PHE A 197 -16.88 -20.41 -11.96
CA PHE A 197 -15.66 -20.43 -12.76
C PHE A 197 -14.44 -20.89 -11.93
N PHE A 198 -14.28 -20.40 -10.70
CA PHE A 198 -13.19 -20.83 -9.81
C PHE A 198 -13.31 -22.30 -9.36
N LYS A 199 -14.52 -22.83 -9.24
CA LYS A 199 -14.73 -24.26 -8.93
C LYS A 199 -14.17 -25.19 -10.01
N LEU A 200 -14.11 -24.75 -11.27
CA LEU A 200 -13.55 -25.52 -12.37
C LEU A 200 -12.05 -25.78 -12.20
N PHE A 201 -11.35 -24.92 -11.47
CA PHE A 201 -9.91 -25.09 -11.27
C PHE A 201 -9.56 -26.29 -10.37
N LYS A 202 -10.50 -26.72 -9.53
CA LYS A 202 -10.30 -27.82 -8.60
C LYS A 202 -10.10 -29.15 -9.35
N GLY A 203 -8.93 -29.77 -9.12
CA GLY A 203 -8.58 -31.05 -9.74
C GLY A 203 -8.12 -30.96 -11.21
N MET A 204 -8.10 -29.75 -11.79
CA MET A 204 -7.63 -29.53 -13.16
C MET A 204 -6.15 -29.17 -13.21
N PHE A 205 -5.70 -28.32 -12.32
CA PHE A 205 -4.34 -27.81 -12.31
C PHE A 205 -3.49 -28.54 -11.27
N HIS A 206 -2.23 -28.84 -11.63
CA HIS A 206 -1.24 -29.43 -10.74
C HIS A 206 -0.66 -28.40 -9.78
N ARG A 207 -0.60 -27.14 -10.23
CA ARG A 207 -0.19 -26.00 -9.40
C ARG A 207 -1.06 -24.78 -9.70
N ILE A 208 -1.29 -23.97 -8.67
CA ILE A 208 -2.00 -22.69 -8.77
C ILE A 208 -1.27 -21.65 -7.95
N LEU A 209 -1.06 -20.47 -8.52
CA LEU A 209 -0.60 -19.29 -7.82
C LEU A 209 -1.52 -18.13 -8.13
N MET A 210 -2.13 -17.55 -7.10
CA MET A 210 -2.98 -16.37 -7.23
C MET A 210 -2.40 -15.20 -6.42
N MET A 211 -2.37 -14.02 -7.02
CA MET A 211 -2.00 -12.79 -6.31
C MET A 211 -3.08 -11.72 -6.46
N GLY A 212 -3.30 -10.98 -5.38
CA GLY A 212 -4.28 -9.89 -5.32
C GLY A 212 -4.01 -8.91 -4.18
N VAL A 213 -5.01 -8.11 -3.86
CA VAL A 213 -4.95 -7.08 -2.80
C VAL A 213 -5.98 -7.32 -1.71
N SER A 214 -7.18 -7.84 -2.06
CA SER A 214 -8.30 -7.97 -1.14
C SER A 214 -8.40 -9.35 -0.48
N PRO A 215 -8.51 -9.42 0.85
CA PRO A 215 -8.78 -10.67 1.56
C PRO A 215 -10.23 -11.13 1.42
N VAL A 216 -11.13 -10.24 1.01
CA VAL A 216 -12.58 -10.48 0.93
C VAL A 216 -12.91 -11.50 -0.14
N THR A 217 -12.50 -11.24 -1.37
CA THR A 217 -12.79 -12.12 -2.52
C THR A 217 -12.28 -13.54 -2.32
N VAL A 218 -11.12 -13.72 -1.67
CA VAL A 218 -10.60 -15.06 -1.35
C VAL A 218 -11.55 -15.84 -0.45
N ASN A 219 -12.10 -15.20 0.58
CA ASN A 219 -13.04 -15.86 1.49
C ASN A 219 -14.29 -16.33 0.75
N ASP A 220 -14.90 -15.48 -0.07
CA ASP A 220 -16.13 -15.77 -0.77
C ASP A 220 -15.94 -16.86 -1.85
N LEU A 221 -14.76 -16.92 -2.44
CA LEU A 221 -14.37 -17.99 -3.35
C LEU A 221 -14.02 -19.29 -2.63
N ASN A 222 -13.44 -19.21 -1.41
CA ASN A 222 -12.96 -20.38 -0.66
C ASN A 222 -14.06 -21.38 -0.29
N SER A 223 -15.32 -20.97 -0.17
CA SER A 223 -16.42 -21.92 0.03
C SER A 223 -16.59 -22.92 -1.16
N GLY A 224 -15.91 -22.66 -2.29
CA GLY A 224 -15.76 -23.56 -3.43
C GLY A 224 -14.33 -24.08 -3.66
N TYR A 225 -13.32 -23.48 -2.99
CA TYR A 225 -11.89 -23.67 -3.28
C TYR A 225 -11.05 -23.81 -1.98
N ASN A 226 -11.41 -24.73 -1.10
CA ASN A 226 -10.80 -24.94 0.24
C ASN A 226 -9.39 -25.56 0.24
N ILE A 227 -8.52 -25.30 -0.73
CA ILE A 227 -7.22 -25.99 -0.86
C ILE A 227 -6.01 -25.05 -0.97
N GLY A 228 -6.18 -23.73 -0.90
CA GLY A 228 -5.08 -22.79 -1.06
C GLY A 228 -4.34 -22.49 0.24
N THR A 229 -3.00 -22.58 0.23
CA THR A 229 -2.13 -22.09 1.31
C THR A 229 -1.94 -20.58 1.17
N ASN A 230 -2.23 -19.85 2.26
CA ASN A 230 -2.04 -18.40 2.32
C ASN A 230 -0.59 -18.07 2.68
N LEU A 231 0.13 -17.41 1.78
CA LEU A 231 1.51 -16.97 2.00
C LEU A 231 1.59 -15.55 2.59
N SER A 232 0.46 -14.85 2.76
CA SER A 232 0.45 -13.41 3.02
C SER A 232 1.07 -13.02 4.35
N MET A 233 0.88 -13.84 5.39
CA MET A 233 1.43 -13.60 6.74
C MET A 233 2.48 -14.64 7.15
N ASP A 234 2.94 -15.46 6.21
CA ASP A 234 4.03 -16.40 6.43
C ASP A 234 5.38 -15.65 6.43
N PRO A 235 6.18 -15.75 7.52
CA PRO A 235 7.46 -15.05 7.62
C PRO A 235 8.45 -15.44 6.52
N MET A 236 8.40 -16.66 5.98
CA MET A 236 9.26 -17.09 4.88
C MET A 236 9.08 -16.22 3.62
N PHE A 237 7.89 -15.63 3.43
CA PHE A 237 7.53 -14.82 2.26
C PHE A 237 7.41 -13.31 2.56
N ASN A 238 7.84 -12.86 3.74
CA ASN A 238 7.81 -11.43 4.11
C ASN A 238 8.60 -10.58 3.10
N MET A 239 9.76 -11.06 2.65
CA MET A 239 10.66 -10.36 1.74
C MET A 239 10.46 -10.71 0.25
N MET A 240 9.45 -11.50 -0.10
CA MET A 240 9.24 -11.98 -1.48
C MET A 240 8.92 -10.85 -2.46
N LEU A 241 8.18 -9.84 -2.02
CA LEU A 241 7.80 -8.67 -2.82
C LEU A 241 8.20 -7.38 -2.11
N GLY A 242 8.38 -6.30 -2.88
CA GLY A 242 8.98 -5.06 -2.41
C GLY A 242 10.51 -5.15 -2.40
N PHE A 243 11.18 -4.10 -1.91
CA PHE A 243 12.62 -4.05 -1.79
C PHE A 243 13.03 -3.93 -0.32
N SER A 244 14.00 -4.73 0.12
CA SER A 244 14.70 -4.50 1.38
C SER A 244 15.67 -3.31 1.23
N GLU A 245 16.12 -2.74 2.36
CA GLU A 245 17.11 -1.66 2.32
C GLU A 245 18.39 -2.06 1.57
N ASN A 246 18.86 -3.31 1.77
CA ASN A 246 20.04 -3.81 1.08
C ASN A 246 19.86 -3.83 -0.44
N GLU A 247 18.71 -4.28 -0.93
CA GLU A 247 18.39 -4.30 -2.35
C GLU A 247 18.30 -2.88 -2.94
N VAL A 248 17.76 -1.92 -2.18
CA VAL A 248 17.75 -0.51 -2.58
C VAL A 248 19.18 0.05 -2.61
N ARG A 249 20.02 -0.28 -1.62
CA ARG A 249 21.44 0.09 -1.58
C ARG A 249 22.20 -0.44 -2.79
N GLU A 250 22.05 -1.71 -3.12
CA GLU A 250 22.66 -2.32 -4.30
C GLU A 250 22.27 -1.59 -5.59
N MET A 251 20.99 -1.23 -5.71
CA MET A 251 20.49 -0.46 -6.86
C MET A 251 21.15 0.94 -6.93
N VAL A 252 21.19 1.68 -5.82
CA VAL A 252 21.83 3.00 -5.75
C VAL A 252 23.31 2.91 -6.05
N GLU A 253 24.03 1.94 -5.45
CA GLU A 253 25.46 1.75 -5.69
C GLU A 253 25.77 1.40 -7.15
N TYR A 254 24.92 0.61 -7.80
CA TYR A 254 25.05 0.35 -9.24
C TYR A 254 25.01 1.67 -10.03
N TYR A 255 24.03 2.56 -9.78
CA TYR A 255 23.91 3.83 -10.50
C TYR A 255 25.01 4.84 -10.11
N ARG A 256 25.56 4.74 -8.91
CA ARG A 256 26.77 5.48 -8.51
C ARG A 256 27.99 4.97 -9.26
N GLY A 257 28.16 3.67 -9.34
CA GLY A 257 29.29 3.03 -10.05
C GLY A 257 29.36 3.40 -11.54
N VAL A 258 28.20 3.60 -12.18
CA VAL A 258 28.13 4.08 -13.58
C VAL A 258 28.12 5.61 -13.72
N GLY A 259 28.25 6.36 -12.60
CA GLY A 259 28.38 7.82 -12.58
C GLY A 259 27.08 8.62 -12.77
N LEU A 260 25.91 7.98 -12.64
CA LEU A 260 24.60 8.63 -12.77
C LEU A 260 24.11 9.24 -11.45
N ILE A 261 24.58 8.73 -10.33
CA ILE A 261 24.34 9.26 -8.99
C ILE A 261 25.67 9.67 -8.39
N LYS A 262 25.76 10.87 -7.82
CA LYS A 262 27.01 11.43 -7.28
C LYS A 262 27.01 11.54 -5.76
N VAL A 263 25.84 11.56 -5.13
CA VAL A 263 25.73 11.68 -3.67
C VAL A 263 25.96 10.35 -2.97
N PRO A 264 26.25 10.35 -1.67
CA PRO A 264 26.37 9.14 -0.88
C PRO A 264 25.07 8.32 -0.88
N THR A 265 25.18 7.00 -0.89
CA THR A 265 24.03 6.10 -0.84
C THR A 265 23.16 6.32 0.39
N ASP A 266 23.78 6.54 1.56
CA ASP A 266 23.05 6.79 2.81
C ASP A 266 22.14 8.01 2.74
N GLN A 267 22.52 9.04 2.00
CA GLN A 267 21.66 10.21 1.81
C GLN A 267 20.36 9.81 1.09
N LEU A 268 20.45 9.10 -0.05
CA LEU A 268 19.26 8.70 -0.80
C LEU A 268 18.39 7.71 -0.03
N ILE A 269 19.00 6.81 0.74
CA ILE A 269 18.24 5.91 1.63
C ILE A 269 17.49 6.71 2.69
N THR A 270 18.16 7.67 3.33
CA THR A 270 17.55 8.57 4.33
C THR A 270 16.39 9.36 3.74
N ASP A 271 16.52 9.85 2.51
CA ASP A 271 15.48 10.60 1.81
C ASP A 271 14.26 9.71 1.48
N MET A 272 14.48 8.46 1.07
CA MET A 272 13.41 7.55 0.65
C MET A 272 12.68 6.86 1.81
N LYS A 273 13.37 6.59 2.93
CA LYS A 273 12.81 5.84 4.07
C LYS A 273 11.49 6.40 4.61
N PRO A 274 11.39 7.70 4.93
CA PRO A 274 10.15 8.26 5.47
C PRO A 274 8.95 8.07 4.54
N TRP A 275 9.19 7.97 3.22
CA TRP A 275 8.17 7.99 2.19
C TRP A 275 7.73 6.62 1.70
N TYR A 276 8.63 5.61 1.69
CA TYR A 276 8.38 4.37 0.94
C TYR A 276 8.64 3.10 1.74
N ASP A 277 9.31 3.19 2.90
CA ASP A 277 9.73 2.06 3.73
C ASP A 277 8.65 1.66 4.76
N ASN A 278 9.07 0.81 5.71
CA ASN A 278 8.40 0.37 6.92
C ASN A 278 7.33 -0.71 6.77
N TYR A 279 7.17 -1.34 5.61
CA TYR A 279 6.22 -2.43 5.49
C TYR A 279 6.74 -3.73 6.11
N CYS A 280 5.97 -4.31 7.03
CA CYS A 280 6.17 -5.64 7.62
C CYS A 280 4.91 -6.46 7.40
N PHE A 281 5.06 -7.61 6.72
CA PHE A 281 3.92 -8.44 6.30
C PHE A 281 3.69 -9.67 7.16
N ALA A 282 4.60 -10.00 8.08
CA ALA A 282 4.44 -11.11 9.00
C ALA A 282 4.84 -10.68 10.40
N LYS A 283 3.99 -11.00 11.40
CA LYS A 283 4.26 -10.62 12.80
C LYS A 283 5.56 -11.26 13.35
N ASP A 284 5.92 -12.44 12.84
CA ASP A 284 7.09 -13.15 13.29
C ASP A 284 8.37 -12.69 12.58
N SER A 285 8.25 -11.91 11.51
CA SER A 285 9.36 -11.21 10.83
C SER A 285 9.65 -9.82 11.42
N LEU A 286 8.87 -9.35 12.39
CA LEU A 286 8.98 -7.99 12.91
C LEU A 286 10.39 -7.64 13.41
N ASP A 287 11.05 -8.58 14.10
CA ASP A 287 12.33 -8.40 14.74
C ASP A 287 13.49 -9.07 13.98
N THR A 288 13.20 -9.89 12.96
CA THR A 288 14.18 -10.73 12.25
C THR A 288 14.46 -10.23 10.84
N ASP A 289 13.45 -9.69 10.14
CA ASP A 289 13.57 -9.27 8.76
C ASP A 289 13.64 -7.74 8.64
N PRO A 290 14.28 -7.23 7.59
CA PRO A 290 14.22 -5.82 7.26
C PRO A 290 12.78 -5.42 6.92
N LYS A 291 12.46 -4.14 7.13
CA LYS A 291 11.24 -3.55 6.59
C LYS A 291 11.37 -3.42 5.08
N MET A 292 10.22 -3.46 4.40
CA MET A 292 10.17 -3.46 2.95
C MET A 292 9.76 -2.08 2.41
N PHE A 293 10.51 -1.63 1.40
CA PHE A 293 10.14 -0.46 0.59
C PHE A 293 9.09 -0.85 -0.46
N ASN A 294 8.20 0.08 -0.78
CA ASN A 294 7.39 0.00 -1.98
C ASN A 294 8.27 0.11 -3.22
N SER A 295 8.36 -0.96 -4.01
CA SER A 295 9.32 -1.07 -5.11
C SER A 295 9.09 -0.05 -6.24
N ASP A 296 7.84 0.23 -6.58
CA ASP A 296 7.50 1.19 -7.65
C ASP A 296 7.88 2.62 -7.25
N MET A 297 7.66 2.98 -5.98
CA MET A 297 8.03 4.30 -5.45
C MET A 297 9.56 4.51 -5.42
N VAL A 298 10.33 3.48 -5.05
CA VAL A 298 11.81 3.54 -5.12
C VAL A 298 12.28 3.75 -6.56
N ILE A 299 11.70 2.99 -7.51
CA ILE A 299 12.03 3.13 -8.94
C ILE A 299 11.65 4.53 -9.45
N TYR A 300 10.49 5.06 -9.04
CA TYR A 300 10.05 6.42 -9.37
C TYR A 300 11.04 7.47 -8.86
N TYR A 301 11.42 7.39 -7.58
CA TYR A 301 12.38 8.31 -6.96
C TYR A 301 13.73 8.30 -7.70
N LEU A 302 14.31 7.11 -7.88
CA LEU A 302 15.62 6.97 -8.52
C LEU A 302 15.60 7.41 -9.99
N ARG A 303 14.50 7.16 -10.72
CA ARG A 303 14.34 7.65 -12.09
C ARG A 303 14.39 9.18 -12.15
N ASN A 304 13.68 9.86 -11.24
CA ASN A 304 13.71 11.32 -11.16
C ASN A 304 15.11 11.82 -10.77
N TYR A 305 15.72 11.17 -9.77
CA TYR A 305 17.04 11.55 -9.30
C TYR A 305 18.12 11.42 -10.41
N ILE A 306 18.11 10.30 -11.14
CA ILE A 306 19.04 10.07 -12.27
C ILE A 306 18.83 11.12 -13.37
N ARG A 307 17.58 11.52 -13.62
CA ARG A 307 17.24 12.46 -14.69
C ARG A 307 17.55 13.91 -14.34
N PHE A 308 17.27 14.33 -13.11
CA PHE A 308 17.29 15.74 -12.70
C PHE A 308 18.35 16.09 -11.66
N GLY A 309 19.03 15.10 -11.07
CA GLY A 309 20.06 15.29 -10.05
C GLY A 309 19.52 15.69 -8.67
N LYS A 310 18.19 15.64 -8.48
CA LYS A 310 17.50 15.95 -7.21
C LYS A 310 16.33 15.02 -6.96
N ALA A 311 15.86 14.95 -5.72
CA ALA A 311 14.63 14.26 -5.35
C ALA A 311 13.43 14.81 -6.16
N PRO A 312 12.38 14.00 -6.40
CA PRO A 312 11.15 14.51 -7.00
C PRO A 312 10.48 15.53 -6.06
N GLU A 313 9.91 16.59 -6.60
CA GLU A 313 9.14 17.57 -5.83
C GLU A 313 7.90 16.90 -5.21
N GLU A 314 7.20 16.10 -6.02
CA GLU A 314 6.14 15.23 -5.53
C GLU A 314 6.72 13.85 -5.27
N MET A 315 6.80 13.47 -3.98
CA MET A 315 7.33 12.16 -3.58
C MET A 315 6.39 11.00 -3.93
N ILE A 316 5.13 11.28 -4.23
CA ILE A 316 4.14 10.30 -4.68
C ILE A 316 4.08 10.34 -6.20
N ASP A 317 4.25 9.19 -6.85
CA ASP A 317 4.10 9.12 -8.31
C ASP A 317 2.66 9.46 -8.73
N PRO A 318 2.44 10.51 -9.54
CA PRO A 318 1.10 10.89 -10.01
C PRO A 318 0.33 9.75 -10.68
N ASN A 319 1.03 8.79 -11.32
CA ASN A 319 0.40 7.62 -11.94
C ASN A 319 -0.22 6.66 -10.91
N THR A 320 0.09 6.78 -9.63
CA THR A 320 -0.48 5.97 -8.56
C THR A 320 -1.75 6.56 -7.96
N MET A 321 -2.04 7.83 -8.18
CA MET A 321 -3.20 8.54 -7.60
C MET A 321 -4.53 7.87 -7.94
N THR A 322 -4.68 7.31 -9.15
CA THR A 322 -5.89 6.58 -9.56
C THR A 322 -6.10 5.31 -8.71
N ASP A 323 -5.03 4.62 -8.35
CA ASP A 323 -5.10 3.42 -7.50
C ASP A 323 -5.54 3.78 -6.08
N TYR A 324 -5.05 4.91 -5.56
CA TYR A 324 -5.46 5.44 -4.25
C TYR A 324 -6.94 5.87 -4.25
N ALA A 325 -7.42 6.52 -5.30
CA ALA A 325 -8.83 6.90 -5.42
C ALA A 325 -9.77 5.68 -5.44
N LYS A 326 -9.39 4.59 -6.12
CA LYS A 326 -10.16 3.34 -6.10
C LYS A 326 -10.16 2.69 -4.72
N MET A 327 -9.01 2.65 -4.07
CA MET A 327 -8.85 2.11 -2.72
C MET A 327 -9.67 2.94 -1.71
N LYS A 328 -9.63 4.27 -1.82
CA LYS A 328 -10.44 5.19 -1.02
C LYS A 328 -11.93 4.85 -1.13
N LYS A 329 -12.46 4.58 -2.33
CA LYS A 329 -13.85 4.16 -2.52
C LYS A 329 -14.19 2.86 -1.77
N ILE A 330 -13.30 1.87 -1.75
CA ILE A 330 -13.54 0.58 -1.06
C ILE A 330 -13.45 0.76 0.46
N ILE A 331 -12.47 1.51 0.94
CA ILE A 331 -12.26 1.75 2.37
C ILE A 331 -13.38 2.62 2.95
N PHE A 332 -13.83 3.62 2.19
CA PHE A 332 -14.80 4.64 2.62
C PHE A 332 -16.16 4.49 1.94
N LEU A 333 -16.58 3.25 1.59
CA LEU A 333 -17.93 3.00 1.07
C LEU A 333 -18.97 3.68 1.96
N ASP A 334 -19.61 4.73 1.44
CA ASP A 334 -20.51 5.65 2.17
C ASP A 334 -21.74 4.98 2.79
N LYS A 335 -22.01 3.74 2.42
CA LYS A 335 -23.19 2.98 2.84
C LYS A 335 -22.94 2.03 4.01
N LEU A 336 -21.71 1.88 4.47
CA LEU A 336 -21.40 0.99 5.56
C LEU A 336 -21.70 1.67 6.89
N GLN A 337 -22.86 1.36 7.44
CA GLN A 337 -23.23 1.67 8.82
C GLN A 337 -22.26 0.90 9.74
N GLY A 338 -21.53 1.60 10.56
CA GLY A 338 -20.58 1.01 11.51
C GLY A 338 -19.61 2.06 12.03
N ASP A 339 -18.97 1.75 13.16
CA ASP A 339 -18.04 2.67 13.85
C ASP A 339 -16.63 2.71 13.21
N ARG A 340 -16.55 2.62 11.86
CA ARG A 340 -15.29 2.72 11.12
C ARG A 340 -14.65 4.10 11.25
N LYS A 341 -15.48 5.15 11.37
CA LYS A 341 -14.98 6.51 11.58
C LYS A 341 -14.19 6.62 12.88
N SER A 342 -14.62 5.93 13.95
CA SER A 342 -13.87 5.91 15.21
C SER A 342 -12.51 5.21 15.06
N VAL A 343 -12.46 4.10 14.32
CA VAL A 343 -11.20 3.40 14.02
C VAL A 343 -10.23 4.29 13.23
N LEU A 344 -10.72 5.00 12.20
CA LEU A 344 -9.88 5.94 11.45
C LEU A 344 -9.38 7.09 12.32
N LYS A 345 -10.26 7.66 13.16
CA LYS A 345 -9.90 8.71 14.11
C LYS A 345 -8.84 8.22 15.10
N GLU A 346 -8.96 7.01 15.62
CA GLU A 346 -7.96 6.41 16.50
C GLU A 346 -6.60 6.30 15.79
N ILE A 347 -6.58 5.77 14.53
CA ILE A 347 -5.36 5.65 13.74
C ILE A 347 -4.74 7.02 13.46
N ILE A 348 -5.54 8.01 13.08
CA ILE A 348 -5.05 9.36 12.76
C ILE A 348 -4.48 10.04 14.00
N ASN A 349 -5.16 9.92 15.16
CA ASN A 349 -4.76 10.59 16.39
C ASN A 349 -3.57 9.92 17.10
N GLN A 350 -3.48 8.59 17.07
CA GLN A 350 -2.43 7.84 17.78
C GLN A 350 -1.31 7.35 16.85
N GLY A 351 -1.51 7.40 15.53
CA GLY A 351 -0.60 6.83 14.54
C GLY A 351 -0.66 5.29 14.48
N TYR A 352 -1.45 4.62 15.33
CA TYR A 352 -1.56 3.15 15.38
C TYR A 352 -2.88 2.67 16.00
N ILE A 353 -3.14 1.36 15.81
CA ILE A 353 -4.25 0.64 16.47
C ILE A 353 -3.81 -0.78 16.86
N TRP A 354 -4.41 -1.35 17.92
CA TRP A 354 -4.23 -2.74 18.29
C TRP A 354 -5.37 -3.61 17.73
N ALA A 355 -5.06 -4.63 16.92
CA ALA A 355 -6.05 -5.50 16.30
C ALA A 355 -5.59 -6.97 16.25
N GLU A 356 -6.53 -7.89 16.07
CA GLU A 356 -6.26 -9.25 15.58
C GLU A 356 -6.41 -9.25 14.06
N LEU A 357 -5.35 -9.62 13.35
CA LEU A 357 -5.44 -9.75 11.88
C LEU A 357 -6.18 -11.03 11.50
N ARG A 358 -7.12 -10.88 10.58
CA ARG A 358 -7.84 -11.98 9.94
C ARG A 358 -7.28 -12.19 8.54
N GLU A 359 -7.01 -13.45 8.20
CA GLU A 359 -6.42 -13.80 6.90
C GLU A 359 -7.40 -13.63 5.74
N SER A 360 -8.68 -13.86 5.99
CA SER A 360 -9.78 -13.65 5.05
C SER A 360 -11.10 -13.50 5.81
N PHE A 361 -12.06 -12.80 5.21
CA PHE A 361 -13.41 -12.63 5.74
C PHE A 361 -14.39 -12.31 4.60
N PRO A 362 -15.68 -12.65 4.73
CA PRO A 362 -16.68 -12.41 3.68
C PRO A 362 -17.03 -10.92 3.54
N ALA A 363 -17.60 -10.54 2.40
CA ALA A 363 -17.94 -9.14 2.11
C ALA A 363 -18.96 -8.57 3.11
N GLU A 364 -19.90 -9.39 3.62
CA GLU A 364 -20.87 -8.98 4.65
C GLU A 364 -20.18 -8.53 5.95
N ALA A 365 -19.04 -9.11 6.25
CA ALA A 365 -18.27 -8.76 7.43
C ALA A 365 -17.48 -7.45 7.27
N LEU A 366 -17.50 -6.83 6.09
CA LEU A 366 -16.88 -5.51 5.87
C LEU A 366 -17.48 -4.41 6.77
N ILE A 367 -18.71 -4.56 7.22
CA ILE A 367 -19.36 -3.62 8.15
C ILE A 367 -18.84 -3.76 9.59
N ASP A 368 -18.20 -4.87 9.94
CA ASP A 368 -17.66 -5.11 11.28
C ASP A 368 -16.41 -4.23 11.53
N PRO A 369 -16.47 -3.28 12.49
CA PRO A 369 -15.33 -2.43 12.81
C PRO A 369 -14.08 -3.22 13.25
N ALA A 370 -14.25 -4.43 13.81
CA ALA A 370 -13.16 -5.27 14.26
C ALA A 370 -12.32 -5.85 13.09
N LEU A 371 -12.91 -5.96 11.89
CA LEU A 371 -12.24 -6.45 10.68
C LEU A 371 -11.63 -5.33 9.83
N PHE A 372 -12.06 -4.10 10.06
CA PHE A 372 -11.59 -2.95 9.29
C PHE A 372 -10.06 -2.73 9.38
N PRO A 373 -9.38 -2.91 10.53
CA PRO A 373 -7.92 -2.87 10.57
C PRO A 373 -7.24 -3.91 9.69
N SER A 374 -7.82 -5.12 9.55
CA SER A 374 -7.30 -6.15 8.65
C SER A 374 -7.41 -5.71 7.18
N LEU A 375 -8.52 -5.10 6.79
CA LEU A 375 -8.70 -4.53 5.46
C LEU A 375 -7.62 -3.46 5.17
N LEU A 376 -7.46 -2.50 6.08
CA LEU A 376 -6.46 -1.44 5.95
C LEU A 376 -5.02 -1.99 5.85
N TYR A 377 -4.72 -3.05 6.60
CA TYR A 377 -3.42 -3.73 6.54
C TYR A 377 -3.17 -4.35 5.16
N TYR A 378 -4.11 -5.11 4.60
CA TYR A 378 -3.93 -5.74 3.28
C TYR A 378 -3.84 -4.71 2.14
N TYR A 379 -4.54 -3.60 2.26
CA TYR A 379 -4.41 -2.48 1.31
C TYR A 379 -3.12 -1.66 1.48
N GLY A 380 -2.32 -1.94 2.51
CA GLY A 380 -1.05 -1.23 2.78
C GLY A 380 -1.24 0.13 3.45
N MET A 381 -2.44 0.41 3.96
CA MET A 381 -2.72 1.60 4.77
C MET A 381 -2.17 1.47 6.19
N LEU A 382 -2.00 0.25 6.67
CA LEU A 382 -1.36 -0.08 7.95
C LEU A 382 -0.29 -1.15 7.75
N THR A 383 0.67 -1.18 8.67
CA THR A 383 1.75 -2.17 8.72
C THR A 383 1.94 -2.67 10.14
N ILE A 384 2.52 -3.86 10.33
CA ILE A 384 2.83 -4.40 11.64
C ILE A 384 4.04 -3.67 12.23
N ILE A 385 3.86 -3.03 13.39
CA ILE A 385 4.92 -2.30 14.11
C ILE A 385 5.16 -2.85 15.52
N GLY A 386 4.36 -3.82 15.97
CA GLY A 386 4.50 -4.47 17.26
C GLY A 386 3.59 -5.69 17.40
N LYS A 387 3.84 -6.50 18.41
CA LYS A 387 3.05 -7.70 18.70
C LYS A 387 2.85 -7.88 20.21
N ARG A 388 1.66 -8.37 20.61
CA ARG A 388 1.35 -8.75 22.00
C ARG A 388 0.33 -9.89 22.01
N GLY A 389 0.79 -11.10 22.25
CA GLY A 389 -0.05 -12.30 22.21
C GLY A 389 -0.65 -12.50 20.80
N ARG A 390 -1.99 -12.56 20.71
CA ARG A 390 -2.71 -12.69 19.43
C ARG A 390 -2.84 -11.36 18.66
N ARG A 391 -2.71 -10.24 19.36
CA ARG A 391 -2.89 -8.90 18.78
C ARG A 391 -1.58 -8.37 18.21
N VAL A 392 -1.69 -7.64 17.14
CA VAL A 392 -0.61 -6.86 16.55
C VAL A 392 -0.88 -5.36 16.72
N LYS A 393 0.19 -4.59 16.90
CA LYS A 393 0.15 -3.14 16.81
C LYS A 393 0.31 -2.78 15.33
N LEU A 394 -0.71 -2.17 14.75
CA LEU A 394 -0.71 -1.73 13.37
C LEU A 394 -0.51 -0.22 13.33
N GLY A 395 0.50 0.24 12.60
CA GLY A 395 0.81 1.67 12.45
C GLY A 395 0.77 2.12 10.99
N ILE A 396 0.73 3.43 10.80
CA ILE A 396 0.87 4.05 9.48
C ILE A 396 2.31 3.80 9.00
N PRO A 397 2.54 3.17 7.82
CA PRO A 397 3.88 2.77 7.42
C PRO A 397 4.80 3.95 7.12
N ASN A 398 4.31 4.97 6.43
CA ASN A 398 5.15 6.05 5.93
C ASN A 398 4.34 7.30 5.57
N GLU A 399 5.04 8.38 5.17
CA GLU A 399 4.45 9.68 4.84
C GLU A 399 3.53 9.63 3.61
N ASN A 400 3.80 8.75 2.63
CA ASN A 400 2.89 8.56 1.51
C ASN A 400 1.49 8.14 1.99
N VAL A 401 1.44 7.17 2.90
CA VAL A 401 0.16 6.68 3.47
C VAL A 401 -0.42 7.68 4.46
N ARG A 402 0.42 8.34 5.26
CA ARG A 402 -0.02 9.37 6.23
C ARG A 402 -0.76 10.51 5.54
N ARG A 403 -0.25 11.00 4.41
CA ARG A 403 -0.93 12.02 3.59
C ARG A 403 -2.32 11.58 3.16
N GLN A 404 -2.51 10.32 2.76
CA GLN A 404 -3.82 9.81 2.37
C GLN A 404 -4.83 9.81 3.52
N TYR A 405 -4.39 9.53 4.77
CA TYR A 405 -5.25 9.67 5.93
C TYR A 405 -5.62 11.14 6.19
N TYR A 406 -4.67 12.05 6.04
CA TYR A 406 -4.94 13.47 6.22
C TYR A 406 -5.84 14.04 5.11
N ASP A 407 -5.62 13.65 3.85
CA ASP A 407 -6.51 14.01 2.73
C ASP A 407 -7.96 13.55 2.99
N TYR A 408 -8.14 12.39 3.63
CA TYR A 408 -9.46 11.94 4.03
C TYR A 408 -10.08 12.88 5.10
N VAL A 409 -9.30 13.30 6.10
CA VAL A 409 -9.76 14.26 7.12
C VAL A 409 -10.14 15.58 6.46
N LEU A 410 -9.28 16.10 5.58
CA LEU A 410 -9.54 17.35 4.88
C LEU A 410 -10.82 17.27 4.04
N ASP A 411 -11.02 16.21 3.26
CA ASP A 411 -12.23 16.01 2.45
C ASP A 411 -13.52 15.96 3.32
N GLU A 412 -13.46 15.39 4.54
CA GLU A 412 -14.61 15.35 5.46
C GLU A 412 -14.99 16.75 5.94
N TYR A 413 -14.01 17.63 6.14
CA TYR A 413 -14.21 18.97 6.69
C TYR A 413 -14.24 20.09 5.65
N ASP A 414 -13.78 19.87 4.41
CA ASP A 414 -13.56 20.91 3.40
C ASP A 414 -14.82 21.75 3.13
N SER A 415 -15.99 21.11 2.98
CA SER A 415 -17.26 21.81 2.74
C SER A 415 -17.74 22.70 3.91
N VAL A 416 -17.24 22.45 5.13
CA VAL A 416 -17.70 23.06 6.37
C VAL A 416 -16.69 24.04 6.95
N SER A 417 -15.39 23.74 6.86
CA SER A 417 -14.31 24.54 7.43
C SER A 417 -14.20 25.92 6.79
N LYS A 418 -14.56 26.04 5.51
CA LYS A 418 -14.42 27.26 4.68
C LYS A 418 -12.98 27.79 4.62
N ILE A 419 -11.98 26.93 4.84
CA ILE A 419 -10.57 27.28 4.71
C ILE A 419 -10.23 27.49 3.24
N ASN A 420 -9.61 28.62 2.91
CA ASN A 420 -9.07 28.90 1.59
C ASN A 420 -7.62 28.41 1.54
N ASN A 421 -7.36 27.37 0.76
CA ASN A 421 -6.04 26.75 0.64
C ASN A 421 -4.97 27.71 0.10
N ASN A 422 -5.30 28.66 -0.77
CA ASN A 422 -4.33 29.65 -1.25
C ASN A 422 -3.90 30.62 -0.15
N HIS A 423 -4.86 31.08 0.67
CA HIS A 423 -4.53 31.94 1.80
C HIS A 423 -3.71 31.19 2.87
N LEU A 424 -4.03 29.93 3.09
CA LEU A 424 -3.29 29.09 4.03
C LEU A 424 -1.86 28.79 3.53
N ALA A 425 -1.64 28.69 2.20
CA ALA A 425 -0.32 28.52 1.62
C ALA A 425 0.61 29.71 1.95
N ASP A 426 0.10 30.95 1.88
CA ASP A 426 0.87 32.15 2.27
C ASP A 426 1.31 32.08 3.75
N GLN A 427 0.45 31.55 4.63
CA GLN A 427 0.77 31.37 6.05
C GLN A 427 1.81 30.25 6.28
N TYR A 428 1.80 29.22 5.44
CA TYR A 428 2.81 28.15 5.49
C TYR A 428 4.20 28.67 5.11
N ASP A 429 4.29 29.57 4.14
CA ASP A 429 5.56 30.20 3.75
C ASP A 429 6.12 31.04 4.91
N VAL A 430 5.28 31.84 5.57
CA VAL A 430 5.66 32.62 6.76
C VAL A 430 6.15 31.70 7.89
N MET A 431 5.43 30.61 8.15
CA MET A 431 5.82 29.62 9.15
C MET A 431 7.18 28.99 8.80
N ALA A 432 7.38 28.55 7.56
CA ALA A 432 8.57 27.80 7.16
C ALA A 432 9.83 28.65 7.02
N LEU A 433 9.69 29.89 6.55
CA LEU A 433 10.80 30.76 6.19
C LEU A 433 11.09 31.83 7.26
N ASP A 434 10.04 32.40 7.88
CA ASP A 434 10.17 33.52 8.83
C ASP A 434 10.02 33.07 10.28
N GLY A 435 9.55 31.85 10.55
CA GLY A 435 9.44 31.30 11.91
C GLY A 435 8.16 31.65 12.66
N ASP A 436 7.19 32.31 12.03
CA ASP A 436 5.92 32.66 12.67
C ASP A 436 4.80 31.69 12.26
N ILE A 437 4.51 30.73 13.14
CA ILE A 437 3.43 29.75 12.96
C ILE A 437 2.05 30.28 13.38
N LYS A 438 2.00 31.38 14.16
CA LYS A 438 0.77 31.85 14.78
C LYS A 438 -0.34 32.17 13.79
N PRO A 439 -0.09 32.85 12.64
CA PRO A 439 -1.13 33.12 11.66
C PRO A 439 -1.75 31.83 11.07
N ALA A 440 -0.94 30.80 10.82
CA ALA A 440 -1.43 29.51 10.33
C ALA A 440 -2.34 28.82 11.36
N ILE A 441 -1.93 28.78 12.63
CA ILE A 441 -2.73 28.19 13.71
C ILE A 441 -4.04 28.96 13.93
N GLU A 442 -4.01 30.29 13.94
CA GLU A 442 -5.21 31.11 14.08
C GLU A 442 -6.21 30.87 12.92
N TYR A 443 -5.73 30.78 11.70
CA TYR A 443 -6.58 30.53 10.54
C TYR A 443 -7.17 29.10 10.53
N ILE A 444 -6.37 28.09 10.88
CA ILE A 444 -6.83 26.70 11.05
C ILE A 444 -7.87 26.62 12.17
N ALA A 445 -7.68 27.36 13.28
CA ALA A 445 -8.61 27.40 14.40
C ALA A 445 -9.98 28.00 14.02
N GLU A 446 -10.00 29.00 13.14
CA GLU A 446 -11.25 29.56 12.61
C GLU A 446 -12.02 28.49 11.79
N GLY A 447 -11.31 27.72 10.98
CA GLY A 447 -11.88 26.56 10.27
C GLY A 447 -12.44 25.50 11.21
N TYR A 448 -11.72 25.17 12.29
CA TYR A 448 -12.19 24.23 13.30
C TYR A 448 -13.49 24.71 13.98
N LYS A 449 -13.56 25.99 14.35
CA LYS A 449 -14.77 26.61 14.93
C LYS A 449 -15.98 26.45 14.00
N ASN A 450 -15.80 26.65 12.69
CA ASN A 450 -16.86 26.48 11.70
C ASN A 450 -17.37 25.02 11.66
N CYS A 451 -16.48 24.03 11.76
CA CYS A 451 -16.83 22.62 11.77
C CYS A 451 -17.60 22.21 13.02
N THR A 452 -17.22 22.70 14.20
CA THR A 452 -17.83 22.33 15.48
C THR A 452 -19.21 22.93 15.70
N SER A 453 -19.51 24.06 15.07
CA SER A 453 -20.85 24.68 15.14
C SER A 453 -21.94 23.80 14.51
N LEU A 454 -21.59 22.85 13.63
CA LEU A 454 -22.52 21.99 12.90
C LEU A 454 -22.53 20.52 13.39
N HIS A 455 -21.50 20.06 14.09
CA HIS A 455 -21.36 18.69 14.55
C HIS A 455 -20.89 18.60 16.02
N SER A 456 -21.81 18.36 16.94
CA SER A 456 -21.52 18.24 18.38
C SER A 456 -20.59 17.09 18.80
N SER A 457 -20.25 16.18 17.89
CA SER A 457 -19.36 15.03 18.14
C SER A 457 -17.86 15.34 18.00
N ILE A 458 -17.48 16.57 17.65
CA ILE A 458 -16.08 16.96 17.36
C ILE A 458 -15.36 17.53 18.61
N GLN A 459 -16.02 17.60 19.76
CA GLN A 459 -15.55 18.30 20.97
C GLN A 459 -14.50 17.55 21.83
N ALA A 460 -13.71 16.65 21.29
CA ALA A 460 -12.64 16.00 22.06
C ALA A 460 -11.26 16.54 21.65
N GLU A 461 -10.36 16.72 22.62
CA GLU A 461 -8.95 17.13 22.44
C GLU A 461 -8.25 16.40 21.28
N ARG A 462 -8.44 15.10 21.18
CA ARG A 462 -7.85 14.27 20.11
C ARG A 462 -8.37 14.60 18.71
N ASN A 463 -9.64 15.00 18.58
CA ASN A 463 -10.18 15.41 17.27
C ASN A 463 -9.56 16.73 16.80
N LEU A 464 -9.26 17.63 17.73
CA LEU A 464 -8.57 18.89 17.47
C LEU A 464 -7.14 18.66 16.99
N GLN A 465 -6.39 17.79 17.68
CA GLN A 465 -5.01 17.45 17.32
C GLN A 465 -4.93 16.90 15.89
N GLY A 466 -5.79 15.93 15.54
CA GLY A 466 -5.85 15.36 14.19
C GLY A 466 -6.24 16.38 13.11
N PHE A 467 -7.15 17.30 13.42
CA PHE A 467 -7.54 18.39 12.53
C PHE A 467 -6.37 19.34 12.24
N ILE A 468 -5.70 19.82 13.29
CA ILE A 468 -4.53 20.71 13.14
C ILE A 468 -3.41 19.99 12.39
N ALA A 469 -3.11 18.74 12.75
CA ALA A 469 -2.08 17.94 12.08
C ALA A 469 -2.35 17.78 10.59
N ALA A 470 -3.61 17.52 10.17
CA ALA A 470 -3.98 17.38 8.77
C ALA A 470 -3.72 18.64 7.96
N TYR A 471 -4.15 19.80 8.47
CA TYR A 471 -3.89 21.08 7.80
C TYR A 471 -2.41 21.44 7.80
N LEU A 472 -1.68 21.29 8.90
CA LEU A 472 -0.24 21.56 8.93
C LEU A 472 0.55 20.63 7.99
N ASN A 473 0.15 19.37 7.87
CA ASN A 473 0.78 18.42 6.93
C ASN A 473 0.55 18.83 5.47
N HIS A 474 -0.58 19.48 5.17
CA HIS A 474 -0.88 19.95 3.82
C HIS A 474 0.14 21.01 3.32
N SER A 475 0.88 21.67 4.19
CA SER A 475 1.98 22.57 3.83
C SER A 475 3.06 21.87 2.98
N GLY A 476 3.27 20.58 3.23
CA GLY A 476 4.34 19.81 2.61
C GLY A 476 5.75 20.11 3.10
N TYR A 477 5.97 21.20 3.86
CA TYR A 477 7.28 21.61 4.37
C TYR A 477 7.81 20.77 5.51
N TYR A 478 6.92 20.02 6.20
CA TYR A 478 7.27 19.30 7.42
C TYR A 478 6.75 17.86 7.40
N TYR A 479 7.49 16.98 8.06
CA TYR A 479 6.98 15.70 8.56
C TYR A 479 6.30 15.97 9.89
N ILE A 480 4.99 15.71 9.99
CA ILE A 480 4.21 15.91 11.22
C ILE A 480 4.12 14.57 11.96
N ILE A 481 4.76 14.51 13.13
CA ILE A 481 4.70 13.33 14.00
C ILE A 481 3.85 13.66 15.22
N GLN A 482 2.76 12.91 15.39
CA GLN A 482 1.89 13.02 16.56
C GLN A 482 2.38 12.12 17.69
N GLU A 483 2.14 12.53 18.93
CA GLU A 483 2.47 11.77 20.14
C GLU A 483 3.91 11.24 20.12
N MET A 484 4.85 12.09 19.73
CA MET A 484 6.25 11.71 19.70
C MET A 484 6.83 11.63 21.10
N GLU A 485 7.39 10.47 21.46
CA GLU A 485 8.08 10.31 22.74
C GLU A 485 9.39 11.11 22.76
N LEU A 486 9.44 12.14 23.60
CA LEU A 486 10.58 13.04 23.79
C LEU A 486 10.86 13.20 25.29
N ASN A 487 12.09 12.86 25.70
CA ASN A 487 12.59 13.06 27.07
C ASN A 487 11.60 12.63 28.19
N GLY A 488 10.97 11.43 28.00
CA GLY A 488 10.08 10.83 29.01
C GLY A 488 8.64 11.37 29.01
N GLY A 489 8.22 12.08 27.97
CA GLY A 489 6.83 12.49 27.71
C GLY A 489 6.47 12.35 26.24
N TYR A 490 5.25 12.73 25.88
CA TYR A 490 4.74 12.65 24.50
C TYR A 490 4.36 14.06 24.05
N CYS A 491 5.07 14.56 23.03
CA CYS A 491 4.77 15.86 22.41
C CYS A 491 3.60 15.68 21.43
N ASP A 492 2.57 16.51 21.55
CA ASP A 492 1.36 16.39 20.73
C ASP A 492 1.67 16.44 19.22
N LEU A 493 2.42 17.44 18.78
CA LEU A 493 2.87 17.56 17.39
C LEU A 493 4.34 17.97 17.32
N THR A 494 5.15 17.15 16.65
CA THR A 494 6.54 17.45 16.32
C THR A 494 6.63 17.69 14.81
N MET A 495 7.08 18.89 14.40
CA MET A 495 7.19 19.29 12.99
C MET A 495 8.67 19.29 12.58
N ILE A 496 9.07 18.25 11.84
CA ILE A 496 10.45 18.06 11.38
C ILE A 496 10.57 18.61 9.94
N PRO A 497 11.49 19.56 9.68
CA PRO A 497 11.67 20.12 8.33
C PRO A 497 12.03 19.07 7.28
N ASP A 498 11.36 19.09 6.12
CA ASP A 498 11.75 18.29 4.96
C ASP A 498 12.78 19.03 4.10
N LEU A 499 14.01 19.06 4.56
CA LEU A 499 15.10 19.76 3.88
C LEU A 499 15.56 19.08 2.58
N THR A 500 15.10 17.86 2.32
CA THR A 500 15.38 17.16 1.06
C THR A 500 14.65 17.81 -0.10
N ARG A 501 13.40 18.19 0.12
CA ARG A 501 12.57 18.87 -0.88
C ARG A 501 12.65 20.38 -0.79
N PHE A 502 12.73 20.91 0.43
CA PHE A 502 12.67 22.33 0.74
C PHE A 502 13.85 22.75 1.61
N PRO A 503 15.08 22.85 1.01
CA PRO A 503 16.30 23.21 1.76
C PRO A 503 16.25 24.61 2.37
N GLU A 504 15.35 25.49 1.87
CA GLU A 504 15.10 26.83 2.36
C GLU A 504 14.36 26.88 3.68
N VAL A 505 13.66 25.82 4.12
CA VAL A 505 12.96 25.80 5.41
C VAL A 505 13.96 26.10 6.54
N ALA A 506 13.66 27.14 7.30
CA ALA A 506 14.58 27.69 8.28
C ALA A 506 14.25 27.32 9.73
N HIS A 507 13.03 26.86 10.02
CA HIS A 507 12.48 26.69 11.36
C HIS A 507 11.89 25.30 11.57
N ALA A 508 11.85 24.84 12.83
CA ALA A 508 11.24 23.59 13.28
C ALA A 508 10.34 23.87 14.49
N TYR A 509 9.36 22.99 14.78
CA TYR A 509 8.36 23.28 15.80
C TYR A 509 8.09 22.08 16.70
N LEU A 510 7.85 22.35 18.00
CA LEU A 510 7.20 21.48 18.96
C LEU A 510 5.92 22.16 19.41
N LEU A 511 4.77 21.48 19.28
CA LEU A 511 3.48 22.03 19.66
C LEU A 511 2.87 21.19 20.76
N GLU A 512 2.32 21.83 21.76
CA GLU A 512 1.56 21.22 22.85
C GLU A 512 0.16 21.84 22.88
N LEU A 513 -0.87 21.00 22.82
CA LEU A 513 -2.26 21.40 22.78
C LEU A 513 -2.93 21.13 24.13
N LYS A 514 -3.71 22.08 24.63
CA LYS A 514 -4.56 21.90 25.80
C LYS A 514 -5.99 22.25 25.47
N TYR A 515 -6.90 21.37 25.86
CA TYR A 515 -8.32 21.53 25.64
C TYR A 515 -9.05 21.74 26.97
N LEU A 516 -9.71 22.89 27.12
CA LEU A 516 -10.55 23.26 28.25
C LEU A 516 -12.02 23.24 27.84
N LYS A 517 -12.92 23.03 28.79
CA LYS A 517 -14.35 23.13 28.54
C LYS A 517 -14.71 24.62 28.31
N ALA A 518 -15.75 24.86 27.51
CA ALA A 518 -16.18 26.22 27.18
C ALA A 518 -16.52 27.09 28.42
N GLY A 519 -16.85 26.48 29.57
CA GLY A 519 -17.17 27.15 30.80
C GLY A 519 -15.99 27.33 31.77
N ASP A 520 -14.81 26.84 31.46
CA ASP A 520 -13.64 26.93 32.33
C ASP A 520 -13.12 28.38 32.40
N THR A 521 -12.57 28.74 33.55
CA THR A 521 -12.15 30.12 33.86
C THR A 521 -10.86 30.51 33.13
N ASP A 522 -10.55 31.78 33.06
CA ASP A 522 -9.27 32.25 32.53
C ASP A 522 -8.08 31.86 33.42
N GLU A 523 -8.30 31.65 34.71
CA GLU A 523 -7.29 31.16 35.63
C GLU A 523 -6.90 29.71 35.31
N GLU A 524 -7.89 28.84 35.01
CA GLU A 524 -7.65 27.48 34.53
C GLU A 524 -6.94 27.49 33.16
N GLY A 525 -7.30 28.45 32.30
CA GLY A 525 -6.61 28.64 31.02
C GLY A 525 -5.14 29.03 31.21
N MET A 526 -4.82 29.94 32.12
CA MET A 526 -3.43 30.31 32.43
C MET A 526 -2.65 29.14 33.04
N LYS A 527 -3.29 28.33 33.90
CA LYS A 527 -2.66 27.14 34.47
C LYS A 527 -2.32 26.12 33.37
N ALA A 528 -3.25 25.84 32.48
CA ALA A 528 -3.03 24.93 31.34
C ALA A 528 -1.90 25.43 30.41
N LEU A 529 -1.80 26.74 30.21
CA LEU A 529 -0.71 27.35 29.45
C LEU A 529 0.66 27.10 30.11
N GLU A 530 0.77 27.33 31.44
CA GLU A 530 2.03 27.08 32.14
C GLU A 530 2.40 25.57 32.18
N GLU A 531 1.42 24.69 32.28
CA GLU A 531 1.64 23.25 32.15
C GLU A 531 2.17 22.87 30.74
N ALA A 532 1.58 23.42 29.67
CA ALA A 532 2.04 23.18 28.30
C ALA A 532 3.48 23.67 28.08
N LYS A 533 3.82 24.86 28.59
CA LYS A 533 5.18 25.41 28.52
C LYS A 533 6.20 24.52 29.25
N ALA A 534 5.87 24.06 30.45
CA ALA A 534 6.74 23.16 31.20
C ALA A 534 6.99 21.83 30.46
N GLN A 535 5.96 21.27 29.82
CA GLN A 535 6.09 20.08 29.00
C GLN A 535 6.97 20.32 27.76
N LEU A 536 6.76 21.43 27.05
CA LEU A 536 7.57 21.80 25.89
C LEU A 536 9.05 22.00 26.27
N ASP A 537 9.32 22.59 27.44
CA ASP A 537 10.67 22.73 27.98
C ASP A 537 11.33 21.40 28.32
N GLN A 538 10.54 20.42 28.78
CA GLN A 538 10.99 19.05 29.00
C GLN A 538 11.34 18.39 27.69
N TYR A 539 10.46 18.45 26.69
CA TYR A 539 10.65 17.82 25.37
C TYR A 539 11.86 18.40 24.64
N ALA A 540 12.04 19.72 24.66
CA ALA A 540 13.15 20.38 23.98
C ALA A 540 14.55 19.97 24.48
N ARG A 541 14.64 19.29 25.62
CA ARG A 541 15.90 18.73 26.17
C ARG A 541 16.25 17.37 25.59
N ASP A 542 15.42 16.78 24.72
CA ASP A 542 15.72 15.48 24.11
C ASP A 542 16.95 15.57 23.20
N ALA A 543 17.95 14.73 23.47
CA ALA A 543 19.24 14.75 22.78
C ALA A 543 19.16 14.44 21.28
N ARG A 544 18.07 13.86 20.82
CA ARG A 544 17.84 13.51 19.40
C ARG A 544 17.41 14.70 18.55
N LEU A 545 16.78 15.69 19.16
CA LEU A 545 16.18 16.84 18.45
C LEU A 545 17.17 17.62 17.57
N PRO A 546 18.39 17.96 18.01
CA PRO A 546 19.32 18.69 17.14
C PRO A 546 19.62 17.97 15.82
N GLN A 547 19.78 16.66 15.88
CA GLN A 547 19.99 15.85 14.67
C GLN A 547 18.70 15.74 13.84
N MET A 548 17.57 15.48 14.47
CA MET A 548 16.27 15.32 13.80
C MET A 548 15.84 16.61 13.10
N MET A 549 16.04 17.76 13.74
CA MET A 549 15.71 19.07 13.19
C MET A 549 16.85 19.66 12.32
N SER A 550 17.88 18.86 12.04
CA SER A 550 19.02 19.25 11.20
C SER A 550 19.69 20.57 11.65
N GLY A 551 19.71 20.82 12.97
CA GLY A 551 20.28 22.01 13.57
C GLY A 551 19.44 23.29 13.39
N LYS A 552 18.21 23.20 12.87
CA LYS A 552 17.32 24.36 12.73
C LYS A 552 16.81 24.84 14.10
N PRO A 553 16.52 26.14 14.26
CA PRO A 553 15.86 26.68 15.45
C PRO A 553 14.54 25.95 15.72
N ILE A 554 14.31 25.60 16.97
CA ILE A 554 13.11 24.89 17.41
C ILE A 554 12.22 25.87 18.18
N HIS A 555 11.04 26.16 17.61
CA HIS A 555 10.01 26.97 18.26
C HIS A 555 9.12 26.08 19.11
N LYS A 556 8.84 26.49 20.33
CA LYS A 556 7.99 25.79 21.30
C LYS A 556 6.67 26.52 21.40
N ILE A 557 5.59 25.94 20.94
CA ILE A 557 4.30 26.61 20.82
C ILE A 557 3.25 25.92 21.68
N ALA A 558 2.73 26.67 22.67
CA ALA A 558 1.58 26.23 23.46
C ALA A 558 0.28 26.74 22.82
N ILE A 559 -0.67 25.85 22.61
CA ILE A 559 -1.96 26.11 21.95
C ILE A 559 -3.08 25.71 22.90
N ILE A 560 -3.86 26.68 23.34
CA ILE A 560 -4.93 26.45 24.31
C ILE A 560 -6.29 26.73 23.69
N TYR A 561 -7.17 25.74 23.75
CA TYR A 561 -8.56 25.86 23.32
C TYR A 561 -9.52 25.86 24.51
N LYS A 562 -10.59 26.66 24.42
CA LYS A 562 -11.78 26.60 25.28
C LYS A 562 -12.99 26.22 24.48
N GLY A 563 -13.46 24.97 24.61
CA GLY A 563 -14.48 24.41 23.72
C GLY A 563 -13.99 24.38 22.27
N SER A 564 -14.72 25.04 21.38
CA SER A 564 -14.36 25.14 19.96
C SER A 564 -13.52 26.36 19.60
N GLU A 565 -13.18 27.19 20.56
CA GLU A 565 -12.50 28.48 20.32
C GLU A 565 -11.03 28.42 20.74
N LEU A 566 -10.16 28.91 19.87
CA LEU A 566 -8.76 29.15 20.20
C LEU A 566 -8.71 30.28 21.24
N TRP A 567 -8.28 29.93 22.45
CA TRP A 567 -8.16 30.91 23.52
C TRP A 567 -6.79 31.62 23.50
N LYS A 568 -5.73 30.85 23.25
CA LYS A 568 -4.38 31.42 23.21
C LYS A 568 -3.41 30.56 22.41
N VAL A 569 -2.50 31.22 21.68
CA VAL A 569 -1.28 30.65 21.08
C VAL A 569 -0.11 31.45 21.60
N GLU A 570 0.86 30.77 22.19
CA GLU A 570 2.03 31.45 22.78
C GLU A 570 3.30 30.65 22.51
N GLU A 571 4.33 31.34 22.06
CA GLU A 571 5.69 30.81 21.95
C GLU A 571 6.40 30.90 23.31
N CYS A 572 7.17 29.84 23.68
CA CYS A 572 7.78 29.68 25.00
C CYS A 572 9.30 29.81 24.95
#